data_f12d10b8f1eb070a0b65078f43bb7c18
#
_entry.id   f12d10b8f1eb070a0b65078f43bb7c18
#
_cell.length_a   1.000
_cell.length_b   1.000
_cell.length_c   1.000
_cell.angle_alpha   90.00
_cell.angle_beta   90.00
_cell.angle_gamma   90.00
#
_symmetry.space_group_name_H-M   'P 1'
#
loop_
_entity.id
_entity.type
_entity.pdbx_description
1 polymer ?
#
loop_
_entity_poly.entity_id
_entity_poly.type
_entity_poly.pdbx_seq_one_letter_code
_entity_poly.pdbx_strand_id
1 'polypeptide(L)'
;MFVKICGITTEEDGLLAVALGADAVGFVFAPSPRQIAPQRAGEIARRLPPEVLTVGVFRDAAREHVAQTVNSARLRAAQLHGHESAESSQWVSERVPVLIKAFAAGDKGLATARDHGADIVMVDNGSPGSGQVFDWSLAEGAPDGVRLLLAGGLNADNVADAIAAVHPWGVDVSSGVETSPGHKDPRKMRAFIAAARAAAPAPYEGGEEVPYDWQDDLL
;
A
#
# COMPACT_ATOMS: atom_id res chain seq x y z
N MET A 1 12.91 0.85 4.23
CA MET A 1 11.87 0.00 3.58
C MET A 1 10.51 0.41 4.12
N PHE A 2 9.61 0.90 3.30
CA PHE A 2 8.24 1.24 3.68
C PHE A 2 7.39 -0.04 3.81
N VAL A 3 6.56 -0.16 4.86
CA VAL A 3 5.74 -1.35 5.13
C VAL A 3 4.28 -0.96 5.32
N LYS A 4 3.38 -1.47 4.46
CA LYS A 4 1.94 -1.26 4.55
C LYS A 4 1.22 -2.55 4.97
N ILE A 5 0.31 -2.44 5.95
CA ILE A 5 -0.60 -3.52 6.36
C ILE A 5 -2.00 -3.19 5.84
N CYS A 6 -2.47 -3.94 4.85
CA CYS A 6 -3.74 -3.69 4.16
C CYS A 6 -4.90 -4.54 4.70
N GLY A 7 -6.14 -4.03 4.60
CA GLY A 7 -7.35 -4.74 5.02
C GLY A 7 -7.56 -4.72 6.53
N ILE A 8 -7.29 -3.59 7.17
CA ILE A 8 -7.62 -3.34 8.58
C ILE A 8 -9.13 -3.15 8.71
N THR A 9 -9.75 -3.90 9.63
CA THR A 9 -11.20 -3.86 9.92
C THR A 9 -11.50 -3.48 11.37
N THR A 10 -10.50 -3.59 12.27
CA THR A 10 -10.63 -3.27 13.69
C THR A 10 -9.61 -2.24 14.14
N GLU A 11 -9.94 -1.49 15.19
CA GLU A 11 -9.02 -0.52 15.81
C GLU A 11 -7.81 -1.24 16.42
N GLU A 12 -8.04 -2.40 17.03
CA GLU A 12 -7.00 -3.22 17.64
C GLU A 12 -5.93 -3.65 16.64
N ASP A 13 -6.34 -4.15 15.46
CA ASP A 13 -5.42 -4.53 14.39
C ASP A 13 -4.65 -3.32 13.86
N GLY A 14 -5.31 -2.17 13.72
CA GLY A 14 -4.67 -0.93 13.27
C GLY A 14 -3.59 -0.45 14.24
N LEU A 15 -3.93 -0.34 15.53
CA LEU A 15 -2.98 0.07 16.57
C LEU A 15 -1.81 -0.92 16.70
N LEU A 16 -2.11 -2.23 16.60
CA LEU A 16 -1.07 -3.24 16.67
C LEU A 16 -0.12 -3.19 15.48
N ALA A 17 -0.64 -3.01 14.25
CA ALA A 17 0.20 -2.86 13.05
C ALA A 17 1.20 -1.70 13.22
N VAL A 18 0.72 -0.56 13.71
CA VAL A 18 1.56 0.61 13.99
C VAL A 18 2.57 0.35 15.10
N ALA A 19 2.14 -0.25 16.21
CA ALA A 19 3.03 -0.59 17.33
C ALA A 19 4.14 -1.59 16.92
N LEU A 20 3.89 -2.40 15.88
CA LEU A 20 4.88 -3.32 15.31
C LEU A 20 5.80 -2.65 14.28
N GLY A 21 5.54 -1.39 13.90
CA GLY A 21 6.38 -0.61 12.99
C GLY A 21 5.86 -0.54 11.55
N ALA A 22 4.56 -0.68 11.31
CA ALA A 22 3.97 -0.38 10.00
C ALA A 22 3.96 1.14 9.75
N ASP A 23 4.34 1.55 8.53
CA ASP A 23 4.32 2.95 8.08
C ASP A 23 2.94 3.34 7.54
N ALA A 24 2.16 2.35 7.07
CA ALA A 24 0.83 2.58 6.55
C ALA A 24 -0.16 1.47 6.92
N VAL A 25 -1.44 1.85 6.98
CA VAL A 25 -2.56 0.90 7.09
C VAL A 25 -3.60 1.16 6.01
N GLY A 26 -4.17 0.08 5.46
CA GLY A 26 -5.17 0.14 4.39
C GLY A 26 -6.57 -0.26 4.85
N PHE A 27 -7.58 0.51 4.46
CA PHE A 27 -9.01 0.27 4.67
C PHE A 27 -9.70 -0.02 3.34
N VAL A 28 -10.31 -1.18 3.16
CA VAL A 28 -10.89 -1.59 1.87
C VAL A 28 -12.34 -1.13 1.78
N PHE A 29 -12.66 -0.33 0.75
CA PHE A 29 -14.02 0.13 0.46
C PHE A 29 -14.67 -0.61 -0.72
N ALA A 30 -13.89 -1.36 -1.46
CA ALA A 30 -14.40 -2.25 -2.51
C ALA A 30 -15.03 -3.53 -1.91
N PRO A 31 -15.96 -4.20 -2.65
CA PRO A 31 -16.52 -5.48 -2.23
C PRO A 31 -15.42 -6.50 -1.91
N SER A 32 -15.36 -6.93 -0.67
CA SER A 32 -14.29 -7.79 -0.15
C SER A 32 -14.68 -8.33 1.24
N PRO A 33 -14.17 -9.50 1.67
CA PRO A 33 -14.27 -9.92 3.07
C PRO A 33 -13.63 -8.94 4.07
N ARG A 34 -12.80 -8.01 3.56
CA ARG A 34 -12.10 -6.96 4.33
C ARG A 34 -12.77 -5.60 4.21
N GLN A 35 -13.97 -5.56 3.62
CA GLN A 35 -14.68 -4.29 3.43
C GLN A 35 -15.08 -3.68 4.77
N ILE A 36 -14.87 -2.35 4.89
CA ILE A 36 -15.22 -1.56 6.06
C ILE A 36 -16.00 -0.31 5.62
N ALA A 37 -16.92 0.15 6.47
CA ALA A 37 -17.63 1.39 6.21
C ALA A 37 -16.69 2.61 6.35
N PRO A 38 -16.80 3.65 5.49
CA PRO A 38 -15.95 4.84 5.56
C PRO A 38 -15.95 5.53 6.92
N GLN A 39 -17.12 5.60 7.57
CA GLN A 39 -17.23 6.16 8.92
C GLN A 39 -16.37 5.38 9.93
N ARG A 40 -16.42 4.05 9.89
CA ARG A 40 -15.62 3.20 10.78
C ARG A 40 -14.13 3.33 10.53
N ALA A 41 -13.73 3.37 9.26
CA ALA A 41 -12.34 3.63 8.88
C ALA A 41 -11.84 4.98 9.43
N GLY A 42 -12.65 6.03 9.32
CA GLY A 42 -12.33 7.34 9.89
C GLY A 42 -12.27 7.36 11.42
N GLU A 43 -13.08 6.54 12.12
CA GLU A 43 -12.98 6.36 13.58
C GLU A 43 -11.63 5.73 13.97
N ILE A 44 -11.22 4.68 13.26
CA ILE A 44 -9.95 4.01 13.49
C ILE A 44 -8.79 4.97 13.16
N ALA A 45 -8.82 5.61 11.98
CA ALA A 45 -7.75 6.50 11.53
C ALA A 45 -7.44 7.63 12.54
N ARG A 46 -8.48 8.18 13.20
CA ARG A 46 -8.29 9.22 14.24
C ARG A 46 -7.59 8.73 15.51
N ARG A 47 -7.49 7.42 15.72
CA ARG A 47 -6.80 6.81 16.86
C ARG A 47 -5.34 6.48 16.58
N LEU A 48 -4.97 6.47 15.30
CA LEU A 48 -3.60 6.17 14.88
C LEU A 48 -2.72 7.43 14.99
N PRO A 49 -1.41 7.26 15.21
CA PRO A 49 -0.44 8.35 15.18
C PRO A 49 -0.47 9.10 13.82
N PRO A 50 -0.28 10.42 13.82
CA PRO A 50 -0.41 11.24 12.61
C PRO A 50 0.65 10.94 11.54
N GLU A 51 1.77 10.36 11.90
CA GLU A 51 2.83 9.93 10.98
C GLU A 51 2.45 8.72 10.14
N VAL A 52 1.46 7.93 10.57
CA VAL A 52 1.02 6.73 9.85
C VAL A 52 0.16 7.09 8.66
N LEU A 53 0.52 6.60 7.47
CA LEU A 53 -0.27 6.80 6.26
C LEU A 53 -1.55 5.96 6.30
N THR A 54 -2.71 6.61 6.39
CA THR A 54 -4.02 5.94 6.35
C THR A 54 -4.57 5.93 4.94
N VAL A 55 -4.76 4.73 4.36
CA VAL A 55 -5.05 4.53 2.93
C VAL A 55 -6.45 3.96 2.74
N GLY A 56 -7.28 4.63 1.96
CA GLY A 56 -8.54 4.07 1.47
C GLY A 56 -8.35 3.32 0.16
N VAL A 57 -8.74 2.04 0.10
CA VAL A 57 -8.56 1.20 -1.09
C VAL A 57 -9.88 1.08 -1.84
N PHE A 58 -9.86 1.45 -3.12
CA PHE A 58 -11.00 1.48 -4.03
C PHE A 58 -10.73 0.61 -5.25
N ARG A 59 -11.79 0.14 -5.89
CA ARG A 59 -11.73 -0.62 -7.14
C ARG A 59 -12.87 -0.20 -8.04
N ASP A 60 -12.53 0.38 -9.19
CA ASP A 60 -13.48 0.82 -10.23
C ASP A 60 -14.60 1.71 -9.67
N ALA A 61 -14.31 2.51 -8.64
CA ALA A 61 -15.25 3.45 -8.05
C ALA A 61 -15.26 4.78 -8.82
N ALA A 62 -16.40 5.48 -8.79
CA ALA A 62 -16.49 6.85 -9.32
C ALA A 62 -15.46 7.76 -8.61
N ARG A 63 -14.70 8.53 -9.38
CA ARG A 63 -13.63 9.40 -8.85
C ARG A 63 -14.10 10.39 -7.79
N GLU A 64 -15.32 10.92 -7.95
CA GLU A 64 -15.95 11.80 -6.98
C GLU A 64 -16.21 11.09 -5.65
N HIS A 65 -16.66 9.83 -5.71
CA HIS A 65 -16.86 9.00 -4.53
C HIS A 65 -15.55 8.70 -3.80
N VAL A 66 -14.47 8.43 -4.55
CA VAL A 66 -13.12 8.23 -3.98
C VAL A 66 -12.69 9.46 -3.18
N ALA A 67 -12.67 10.64 -3.81
CA ALA A 67 -12.24 11.87 -3.17
C ALA A 67 -13.14 12.23 -1.97
N GLN A 68 -14.46 12.12 -2.11
CA GLN A 68 -15.40 12.38 -1.02
C GLN A 68 -15.16 11.44 0.17
N THR A 69 -14.94 10.15 -0.08
CA THR A 69 -14.72 9.16 0.98
C THR A 69 -13.42 9.43 1.73
N VAL A 70 -12.31 9.66 1.01
CA VAL A 70 -11.01 9.97 1.63
C VAL A 70 -11.11 11.22 2.50
N ASN A 71 -11.70 12.30 1.98
CA ASN A 71 -11.81 13.57 2.69
C ASN A 71 -12.76 13.48 3.90
N SER A 72 -13.93 12.83 3.76
CA SER A 72 -14.90 12.71 4.85
C SER A 72 -14.43 11.80 5.98
N ALA A 73 -13.73 10.72 5.65
CA ALA A 73 -13.09 9.82 6.61
C ALA A 73 -11.75 10.36 7.15
N ARG A 74 -11.25 11.49 6.61
CA ARG A 74 -9.96 12.12 6.95
C ARG A 74 -8.80 11.15 6.78
N LEU A 75 -8.84 10.36 5.72
CA LEU A 75 -7.71 9.52 5.33
C LEU A 75 -6.66 10.36 4.61
N ARG A 76 -5.43 9.88 4.59
CA ARG A 76 -4.30 10.59 3.99
C ARG A 76 -3.95 10.12 2.58
N ALA A 77 -4.50 8.97 2.14
CA ALA A 77 -4.26 8.46 0.80
C ALA A 77 -5.48 7.76 0.20
N ALA A 78 -5.58 7.81 -1.13
CA ALA A 78 -6.41 6.92 -1.95
C ALA A 78 -5.53 5.90 -2.66
N GLN A 79 -5.93 4.63 -2.65
CA GLN A 79 -5.37 3.59 -3.50
C GLN A 79 -6.39 3.15 -4.53
N LEU A 80 -6.11 3.39 -5.81
CA LEU A 80 -6.91 2.96 -6.95
C LEU A 80 -6.42 1.59 -7.42
N HIS A 81 -7.23 0.55 -7.20
CA HIS A 81 -6.87 -0.86 -7.39
C HIS A 81 -7.74 -1.56 -8.42
N GLY A 82 -8.26 -0.81 -9.37
CA GLY A 82 -9.06 -1.27 -10.52
C GLY A 82 -8.46 -0.81 -11.83
N HIS A 83 -9.33 -0.64 -12.82
CA HIS A 83 -8.97 -0.23 -14.19
C HIS A 83 -9.19 1.28 -14.40
N GLU A 84 -9.00 2.07 -13.36
CA GLU A 84 -9.19 3.53 -13.43
C GLU A 84 -8.24 4.14 -14.47
N SER A 85 -8.78 4.99 -15.36
CA SER A 85 -8.00 5.65 -16.40
C SER A 85 -7.02 6.67 -15.80
N ALA A 86 -5.98 7.03 -16.58
CA ALA A 86 -5.04 8.08 -16.21
C ALA A 86 -5.76 9.40 -15.90
N GLU A 87 -6.74 9.80 -16.73
CA GLU A 87 -7.56 11.00 -16.47
C GLU A 87 -8.28 10.94 -15.12
N SER A 88 -8.92 9.80 -14.80
CA SER A 88 -9.60 9.64 -13.52
C SER A 88 -8.63 9.66 -12.36
N SER A 89 -7.47 9.04 -12.51
CA SER A 89 -6.43 8.99 -11.50
C SER A 89 -5.85 10.38 -11.22
N GLN A 90 -5.51 11.15 -12.27
CA GLN A 90 -5.05 12.55 -12.15
C GLN A 90 -6.09 13.42 -11.46
N TRP A 91 -7.37 13.27 -11.83
CA TRP A 91 -8.45 14.03 -11.18
C TRP A 91 -8.53 13.75 -9.67
N VAL A 92 -8.30 12.49 -9.24
CA VAL A 92 -8.25 12.10 -7.83
C VAL A 92 -7.00 12.66 -7.15
N SER A 93 -5.82 12.57 -7.80
CA SER A 93 -4.55 13.05 -7.22
C SER A 93 -4.56 14.53 -6.84
N GLU A 94 -5.28 15.35 -7.59
CA GLU A 94 -5.47 16.77 -7.29
C GLU A 94 -6.37 17.04 -6.06
N ARG A 95 -7.04 16.00 -5.50
CA ARG A 95 -8.10 16.14 -4.48
C ARG A 95 -7.88 15.31 -3.22
N VAL A 96 -6.83 14.49 -3.22
CA VAL A 96 -6.41 13.68 -2.06
C VAL A 96 -4.94 13.96 -1.74
N PRO A 97 -4.50 13.84 -0.49
CA PRO A 97 -3.11 14.15 -0.14
C PRO A 97 -2.08 13.26 -0.84
N VAL A 98 -2.36 11.96 -0.98
CA VAL A 98 -1.48 10.97 -1.62
C VAL A 98 -2.29 10.03 -2.50
N LEU A 99 -1.83 9.77 -3.72
CA LEU A 99 -2.41 8.78 -4.61
C LEU A 99 -1.49 7.58 -4.80
N ILE A 100 -2.03 6.38 -4.57
CA ILE A 100 -1.42 5.10 -4.91
C ILE A 100 -2.19 4.52 -6.09
N LYS A 101 -1.51 4.22 -7.22
CA LYS A 101 -2.13 3.50 -8.34
C LYS A 101 -1.57 2.09 -8.42
N ALA A 102 -2.46 1.09 -8.34
CA ALA A 102 -2.11 -0.31 -8.47
C ALA A 102 -2.27 -0.82 -9.90
N PHE A 103 -1.32 -1.64 -10.32
CA PHE A 103 -1.29 -2.36 -11.58
C PHE A 103 -1.13 -3.86 -11.32
N ALA A 104 -1.70 -4.68 -12.16
CA ALA A 104 -1.41 -6.10 -12.15
C ALA A 104 0.03 -6.36 -12.64
N ALA A 105 0.69 -7.35 -12.09
CA ALA A 105 1.99 -7.78 -12.58
C ALA A 105 1.92 -8.15 -14.07
N GLY A 106 2.83 -7.59 -14.86
CA GLY A 106 2.83 -7.74 -16.32
C GLY A 106 1.80 -6.89 -17.08
N ASP A 107 1.08 -6.00 -16.39
CA ASP A 107 0.19 -5.03 -17.06
C ASP A 107 1.02 -4.04 -17.89
N LYS A 108 0.67 -3.90 -19.16
CA LYS A 108 1.33 -2.97 -20.08
C LYS A 108 1.17 -1.51 -19.66
N GLY A 109 0.12 -1.17 -18.91
CA GLY A 109 -0.11 0.15 -18.34
C GLY A 109 0.95 0.56 -17.31
N LEU A 110 1.68 -0.40 -16.74
CA LEU A 110 2.75 -0.13 -15.78
C LEU A 110 3.84 0.77 -16.38
N ALA A 111 4.18 0.59 -17.66
CA ALA A 111 5.17 1.43 -18.35
C ALA A 111 4.77 2.91 -18.45
N THR A 112 3.48 3.22 -18.38
CA THR A 112 2.91 4.57 -18.40
C THR A 112 2.33 4.99 -17.04
N ALA A 113 2.75 4.36 -15.96
CA ALA A 113 2.23 4.62 -14.62
C ALA A 113 2.34 6.10 -14.19
N ARG A 114 3.35 6.81 -14.70
CA ARG A 114 3.52 8.27 -14.46
C ARG A 114 2.34 9.10 -14.98
N ASP A 115 1.67 8.64 -16.03
CA ASP A 115 0.53 9.37 -16.63
C ASP A 115 -0.69 9.38 -15.69
N HIS A 116 -0.68 8.55 -14.65
CA HIS A 116 -1.74 8.51 -13.66
C HIS A 116 -1.61 9.59 -12.56
N GLY A 117 -0.48 10.32 -12.48
CA GLY A 117 -0.23 11.32 -11.45
C GLY A 117 -0.14 10.72 -10.04
N ALA A 118 0.25 9.44 -9.93
CA ALA A 118 0.36 8.75 -8.65
C ALA A 118 1.70 9.04 -7.97
N ASP A 119 1.67 9.28 -6.66
CA ASP A 119 2.85 9.45 -5.81
C ASP A 119 3.56 8.11 -5.56
N ILE A 120 2.77 7.03 -5.54
CA ILE A 120 3.24 5.66 -5.31
C ILE A 120 2.59 4.74 -6.38
N VAL A 121 3.42 3.93 -7.02
CA VAL A 121 2.98 2.91 -7.97
C VAL A 121 3.03 1.55 -7.27
N MET A 122 1.91 0.83 -7.24
CA MET A 122 1.84 -0.51 -6.66
C MET A 122 1.80 -1.56 -7.78
N VAL A 123 2.52 -2.67 -7.58
CA VAL A 123 2.39 -3.87 -8.42
C VAL A 123 1.88 -5.01 -7.56
N ASP A 124 0.77 -5.64 -8.01
CA ASP A 124 0.12 -6.78 -7.35
C ASP A 124 0.00 -7.95 -8.35
N ASN A 125 -0.18 -9.17 -7.85
CA ASN A 125 -0.29 -10.40 -8.67
C ASN A 125 -1.53 -10.47 -9.60
N GLY A 126 -2.32 -9.43 -9.69
CA GLY A 126 -3.55 -9.40 -10.49
C GLY A 126 -4.75 -10.14 -9.87
N SER A 127 -4.56 -10.82 -8.74
CA SER A 127 -5.60 -11.47 -7.94
C SER A 127 -5.51 -11.01 -6.48
N PRO A 128 -5.91 -9.76 -6.19
CA PRO A 128 -5.72 -9.13 -4.89
C PRO A 128 -6.32 -9.97 -3.74
N GLY A 129 -5.50 -10.20 -2.69
CA GLY A 129 -5.93 -10.93 -1.51
C GLY A 129 -6.02 -12.46 -1.66
N SER A 130 -5.62 -13.03 -2.81
CA SER A 130 -5.60 -14.49 -3.05
C SER A 130 -4.50 -15.22 -2.28
N GLY A 131 -3.44 -14.50 -1.88
CA GLY A 131 -2.24 -15.09 -1.25
C GLY A 131 -1.33 -15.83 -2.22
N GLN A 132 -1.60 -15.78 -3.54
CA GLN A 132 -0.74 -16.39 -4.55
C GLN A 132 0.45 -15.47 -4.86
N VAL A 133 1.64 -16.06 -4.93
CA VAL A 133 2.87 -15.39 -5.36
C VAL A 133 2.92 -15.40 -6.88
N PHE A 134 3.36 -14.30 -7.49
CA PHE A 134 3.62 -14.21 -8.92
C PHE A 134 5.13 -14.18 -9.22
N ASP A 135 5.48 -14.28 -10.48
CA ASP A 135 6.87 -14.07 -10.92
C ASP A 135 7.23 -12.59 -10.75
N TRP A 136 8.08 -12.28 -9.79
CA TRP A 136 8.47 -10.91 -9.44
C TRP A 136 9.20 -10.17 -10.56
N SER A 137 9.77 -10.87 -11.56
CA SER A 137 10.33 -10.23 -12.75
C SER A 137 9.30 -9.40 -13.54
N LEU A 138 8.00 -9.70 -13.37
CA LEU A 138 6.92 -8.93 -13.99
C LEU A 138 6.72 -7.54 -13.35
N ALA A 139 7.38 -7.23 -12.25
CA ALA A 139 7.44 -5.89 -11.67
C ALA A 139 8.52 -5.00 -12.31
N GLU A 140 9.45 -5.56 -13.09
CA GLU A 140 10.54 -4.83 -13.76
C GLU A 140 10.07 -3.78 -14.79
N GLY A 141 8.80 -3.81 -15.17
CA GLY A 141 8.20 -2.83 -16.10
C GLY A 141 7.87 -1.46 -15.48
N ALA A 142 8.10 -1.25 -14.18
CA ALA A 142 7.86 0.04 -13.54
C ALA A 142 8.87 1.08 -14.05
N PRO A 143 8.43 2.35 -14.34
CA PRO A 143 9.33 3.41 -14.75
C PRO A 143 10.39 3.72 -13.66
N ASP A 144 11.61 4.06 -14.10
CA ASP A 144 12.66 4.49 -13.18
C ASP A 144 12.22 5.69 -12.32
N GLY A 145 12.65 5.73 -11.06
CA GLY A 145 12.39 6.85 -10.15
C GLY A 145 10.96 6.97 -9.64
N VAL A 146 10.11 5.94 -9.80
CA VAL A 146 8.83 5.85 -9.09
C VAL A 146 9.02 5.14 -7.75
N ARG A 147 8.20 5.51 -6.76
CA ARG A 147 8.10 4.76 -5.51
C ARG A 147 7.31 3.47 -5.76
N LEU A 148 8.02 2.38 -5.97
CA LEU A 148 7.41 1.08 -6.24
C LEU A 148 7.01 0.38 -4.93
N LEU A 149 5.72 0.15 -4.73
CA LEU A 149 5.16 -0.63 -3.63
C LEU A 149 4.83 -2.04 -4.15
N LEU A 150 5.54 -3.05 -3.67
CA LEU A 150 5.34 -4.44 -4.09
C LEU A 150 4.26 -5.10 -3.23
N ALA A 151 3.29 -5.73 -3.88
CA ALA A 151 2.20 -6.48 -3.25
C ALA A 151 2.05 -7.86 -3.90
N GLY A 152 1.02 -8.61 -3.50
CA GLY A 152 0.66 -9.88 -4.16
C GLY A 152 1.29 -11.13 -3.52
N GLY A 153 0.57 -11.75 -2.59
CA GLY A 153 0.95 -13.02 -1.98
C GLY A 153 2.13 -12.96 -1.02
N LEU A 154 2.56 -11.76 -0.62
CA LEU A 154 3.65 -11.60 0.33
C LEU A 154 3.27 -12.11 1.73
N ASN A 155 4.27 -12.68 2.40
CA ASN A 155 4.21 -13.14 3.79
C ASN A 155 5.63 -13.12 4.39
N ALA A 156 5.78 -13.53 5.66
CA ALA A 156 7.06 -13.48 6.34
C ALA A 156 8.14 -14.40 5.72
N ASP A 157 7.74 -15.48 5.03
CA ASP A 157 8.67 -16.48 4.49
C ASP A 157 9.23 -16.06 3.12
N ASN A 158 8.54 -15.18 2.37
CA ASN A 158 8.92 -14.82 1.01
C ASN A 158 9.27 -13.34 0.80
N VAL A 159 8.96 -12.46 1.77
CA VAL A 159 9.15 -11.02 1.59
C VAL A 159 10.62 -10.62 1.40
N ALA A 160 11.55 -11.33 2.04
CA ALA A 160 12.97 -11.06 1.88
C ALA A 160 13.47 -11.35 0.45
N ASP A 161 13.05 -12.48 -0.12
CA ASP A 161 13.38 -12.86 -1.49
C ASP A 161 12.73 -11.88 -2.51
N ALA A 162 11.49 -11.47 -2.25
CA ALA A 162 10.80 -10.49 -3.07
C ALA A 162 11.52 -9.13 -3.07
N ILE A 163 11.96 -8.67 -1.90
CA ILE A 163 12.74 -7.42 -1.78
C ILE A 163 14.08 -7.53 -2.50
N ALA A 164 14.77 -8.66 -2.36
CA ALA A 164 16.06 -8.89 -3.03
C ALA A 164 15.93 -8.95 -4.56
N ALA A 165 14.81 -9.48 -5.08
CA ALA A 165 14.56 -9.59 -6.51
C ALA A 165 14.14 -8.27 -7.15
N VAL A 166 13.24 -7.51 -6.51
CA VAL A 166 12.57 -6.34 -7.10
C VAL A 166 13.20 -5.02 -6.67
N HIS A 167 13.89 -4.98 -5.54
CA HIS A 167 14.40 -3.75 -4.91
C HIS A 167 13.33 -2.66 -4.78
N PRO A 168 12.12 -2.98 -4.25
CA PRO A 168 11.04 -2.01 -4.16
C PRO A 168 11.34 -0.94 -3.11
N TRP A 169 10.71 0.24 -3.25
CA TRP A 169 10.68 1.26 -2.20
C TRP A 169 9.93 0.77 -0.95
N GLY A 170 8.87 -0.03 -1.12
CA GLY A 170 8.07 -0.56 -0.03
C GLY A 170 7.37 -1.87 -0.38
N VAL A 171 6.77 -2.49 0.65
CA VAL A 171 6.00 -3.73 0.54
C VAL A 171 4.62 -3.59 1.17
N ASP A 172 3.62 -4.23 0.58
CA ASP A 172 2.23 -4.29 1.06
C ASP A 172 1.81 -5.73 1.32
N VAL A 173 1.15 -5.97 2.44
CA VAL A 173 0.62 -7.28 2.78
C VAL A 173 -0.80 -7.19 3.30
N SER A 174 -1.63 -8.16 2.89
CA SER A 174 -3.00 -8.31 3.40
C SER A 174 -3.23 -9.71 3.95
N SER A 175 -3.51 -10.70 3.10
CA SER A 175 -3.83 -12.08 3.49
C SER A 175 -2.67 -12.80 4.17
N GLY A 176 -1.42 -12.51 3.81
CA GLY A 176 -0.23 -13.17 4.36
C GLY A 176 -0.03 -12.95 5.87
N VAL A 177 -0.73 -11.99 6.46
CA VAL A 177 -0.70 -11.69 7.90
C VAL A 177 -2.06 -11.88 8.58
N GLU A 178 -2.92 -12.74 8.03
CA GLU A 178 -4.26 -13.01 8.57
C GLU A 178 -4.39 -14.42 9.16
N THR A 179 -5.27 -14.55 10.14
CA THR A 179 -5.79 -15.84 10.62
C THR A 179 -6.97 -16.30 9.75
N SER A 180 -7.82 -15.35 9.36
CA SER A 180 -8.93 -15.50 8.42
C SER A 180 -9.18 -14.15 7.73
N PRO A 181 -9.87 -14.12 6.57
CA PRO A 181 -10.10 -12.87 5.85
C PRO A 181 -10.68 -11.76 6.72
N GLY A 182 -9.97 -10.63 6.82
CA GLY A 182 -10.35 -9.47 7.63
C GLY A 182 -9.92 -9.52 9.10
N HIS A 183 -9.25 -10.59 9.55
CA HIS A 183 -8.74 -10.74 10.92
C HIS A 183 -7.22 -10.93 10.91
N LYS A 184 -6.49 -9.95 11.40
CA LYS A 184 -5.02 -9.98 11.43
C LYS A 184 -4.50 -10.94 12.51
N ASP A 185 -3.35 -11.56 12.23
CA ASP A 185 -2.62 -12.39 13.18
C ASP A 185 -1.43 -11.59 13.73
N PRO A 186 -1.39 -11.31 15.04
CA PRO A 186 -0.33 -10.54 15.65
C PRO A 186 1.09 -11.10 15.42
N ARG A 187 1.21 -12.44 15.39
CA ARG A 187 2.49 -13.12 15.19
C ARG A 187 2.95 -13.00 13.75
N LYS A 188 2.04 -13.19 12.79
CA LYS A 188 2.33 -13.05 11.36
C LYS A 188 2.67 -11.60 11.00
N MET A 189 1.93 -10.61 11.53
CA MET A 189 2.25 -9.19 11.33
C MET A 189 3.66 -8.87 11.83
N ARG A 190 3.99 -9.28 13.06
CA ARG A 190 5.33 -9.09 13.63
C ARG A 190 6.42 -9.73 12.78
N ALA A 191 6.23 -10.98 12.39
CA ALA A 191 7.19 -11.72 11.57
C ALA A 191 7.40 -11.05 10.21
N PHE A 192 6.32 -10.63 9.55
CA PHE A 192 6.38 -9.96 8.25
C PHE A 192 7.13 -8.62 8.34
N ILE A 193 6.76 -7.75 9.28
CA ILE A 193 7.40 -6.44 9.45
C ILE A 193 8.89 -6.61 9.78
N ALA A 194 9.23 -7.54 10.68
CA ALA A 194 10.62 -7.83 11.02
C ALA A 194 11.43 -8.33 9.82
N ALA A 195 10.88 -9.28 9.02
CA ALA A 195 11.52 -9.81 7.83
C ALA A 195 11.72 -8.73 6.75
N ALA A 196 10.70 -7.89 6.50
CA ALA A 196 10.79 -6.79 5.53
C ALA A 196 11.83 -5.74 5.93
N ARG A 197 11.89 -5.39 7.22
CA ARG A 197 12.90 -4.43 7.74
C ARG A 197 14.32 -5.01 7.69
N ALA A 198 14.49 -6.28 8.01
CA ALA A 198 15.80 -6.96 7.96
C ALA A 198 16.35 -7.11 6.53
N ALA A 199 15.46 -7.27 5.54
CA ALA A 199 15.81 -7.37 4.13
C ALA A 199 15.98 -5.99 3.44
N ALA A 200 15.69 -4.88 4.14
CA ALA A 200 15.89 -3.54 3.60
C ALA A 200 17.36 -3.34 3.19
N PRO A 201 17.63 -2.72 2.03
CA PRO A 201 19.00 -2.32 1.70
C PRO A 201 19.59 -1.48 2.83
N ALA A 202 20.89 -1.63 3.08
CA ALA A 202 21.59 -0.75 4.02
C ALA A 202 21.36 0.73 3.60
N PRO A 203 21.19 1.65 4.56
CA PRO A 203 21.14 3.06 4.23
C PRO A 203 22.36 3.43 3.38
N TYR A 204 22.15 4.22 2.34
CA TYR A 204 23.24 4.70 1.50
C TYR A 204 24.18 5.56 2.35
N GLU A 205 25.39 5.06 2.60
CA GLU A 205 26.42 5.75 3.40
C GLU A 205 27.34 6.65 2.53
N GLY A 206 26.87 7.22 1.45
CA GLY A 206 27.72 7.97 0.52
C GLY A 206 27.07 9.25 -0.01
N GLY A 207 27.61 10.40 0.40
CA GLY A 207 27.33 11.72 -0.14
C GLY A 207 26.38 12.56 0.71
N GLU A 208 26.49 13.88 0.57
CA GLU A 208 25.72 14.91 1.29
C GLU A 208 24.22 14.95 0.93
N GLU A 209 23.71 14.03 0.11
CA GLU A 209 22.29 13.88 -0.16
C GLU A 209 21.68 12.93 0.88
N VAL A 210 20.90 13.49 1.77
CA VAL A 210 20.11 12.75 2.77
C VAL A 210 19.24 11.72 2.04
N PRO A 211 19.24 10.44 2.46
CA PRO A 211 18.33 9.46 1.89
C PRO A 211 16.92 10.00 1.95
N TYR A 212 16.19 9.89 0.83
CA TYR A 212 14.83 10.36 0.71
C TYR A 212 13.98 9.87 1.89
N ASP A 213 13.50 10.79 2.71
CA ASP A 213 12.50 10.51 3.74
C ASP A 213 11.11 10.76 3.16
N TRP A 214 10.31 9.70 3.02
CA TRP A 214 8.94 9.80 2.52
C TRP A 214 8.06 10.72 3.40
N GLN A 215 8.47 10.97 4.65
CA GLN A 215 7.76 11.85 5.57
C GLN A 215 7.94 13.33 5.19
N ASP A 216 9.06 13.71 4.58
CA ASP A 216 9.35 15.09 4.19
C ASP A 216 8.47 15.56 3.03
N ASP A 217 7.97 14.66 2.19
CA ASP A 217 7.14 14.99 1.02
C ASP A 217 5.62 14.90 1.30
N LEU A 218 5.21 14.54 2.51
CA LEU A 218 3.81 14.43 2.90
C LEU A 218 3.34 15.58 3.82
N LEU A 219 4.21 16.57 4.08
CA LEU A 219 3.92 17.79 4.83
C LEU A 219 3.67 18.96 3.88
#